data_a9c80e8663491890dac05e9981d8d1ba
#
_entry.id   a9c80e8663491890dac05e9981d8d1ba
#
_cell.length_a   1.000
_cell.length_b   1.000
_cell.length_c   1.000
_cell.angle_alpha   90.00
_cell.angle_beta   90.00
_cell.angle_gamma   90.00
#
_symmetry.space_group_name_H-M   'P 1'
#
loop_
_entity.id
_entity.type
_entity.pdbx_description
1 polymer ?
#
loop_
_entity_poly.entity_id
_entity_poly.type
_entity_poly.pdbx_seq_one_letter_code
_entity_poly.pdbx_strand_id
1 'polypeptide(L)'
;MENDYIEFYLILLQLNMNIKETKKNIIQAGHKAVEELIKVAKEAIVDSDDDISADRLKNAAATKKLAIFDAFEILNRIQEEENLLEGKEPQEKKERVFKGFAEGRSK
;
A
#
# COMPACT_ATOMS: atom_id res chain seq x y z
N MET A 1 -39.62 7.17 21.41
CA MET A 1 -38.47 8.09 21.24
C MET A 1 -37.14 7.44 21.60
N GLU A 2 -37.07 6.68 22.68
CA GLU A 2 -35.82 5.99 23.05
C GLU A 2 -35.45 4.92 22.07
N ASN A 3 -36.41 4.27 21.42
CA ASN A 3 -36.15 3.21 20.44
C ASN A 3 -35.47 3.76 19.16
N ASP A 4 -35.74 4.98 18.79
CA ASP A 4 -35.17 5.60 17.57
C ASP A 4 -33.65 5.82 17.73
N TYR A 5 -33.21 6.21 18.92
CA TYR A 5 -31.79 6.38 19.21
C TYR A 5 -31.04 5.07 19.18
N ILE A 6 -31.65 4.02 19.76
CA ILE A 6 -31.04 2.70 19.81
C ILE A 6 -30.90 2.14 18.38
N GLU A 7 -31.92 2.25 17.57
CA GLU A 7 -31.88 1.78 16.17
C GLU A 7 -30.84 2.52 15.36
N PHE A 8 -30.78 3.84 15.51
CA PHE A 8 -29.78 4.66 14.82
C PHE A 8 -28.38 4.26 15.21
N TYR A 9 -28.14 4.05 16.50
CA TYR A 9 -26.85 3.64 17.03
C TYR A 9 -26.42 2.27 16.49
N LEU A 10 -27.37 1.34 16.44
CA LEU A 10 -27.11 0.00 15.91
C LEU A 10 -26.76 0.04 14.42
N ILE A 11 -27.44 0.88 13.66
CA ILE A 11 -27.16 1.06 12.24
C ILE A 11 -25.74 1.64 12.06
N LEU A 12 -25.36 2.63 12.85
CA LEU A 12 -24.01 3.19 12.82
C LEU A 12 -22.95 2.16 13.14
N LEU A 13 -23.18 1.33 14.17
CA LEU A 13 -22.25 0.27 14.53
C LEU A 13 -22.10 -0.74 13.39
N GLN A 14 -23.20 -1.10 12.75
CA GLN A 14 -23.19 -2.05 11.66
C GLN A 14 -22.43 -1.49 10.44
N LEU A 15 -22.62 -0.21 10.12
CA LEU A 15 -21.88 0.46 9.06
C LEU A 15 -20.38 0.47 9.35
N ASN A 16 -19.99 0.77 10.58
CA ASN A 16 -18.59 0.75 10.97
C ASN A 16 -17.96 -0.63 10.84
N MET A 17 -18.69 -1.68 11.22
CA MET A 17 -18.22 -3.05 11.07
C MET A 17 -18.07 -3.44 9.62
N ASN A 18 -19.02 -3.04 8.77
CA ASN A 18 -18.96 -3.31 7.33
C ASN A 18 -17.76 -2.60 6.69
N ILE A 19 -17.49 -1.37 7.09
CA ILE A 19 -16.35 -0.61 6.60
C ILE A 19 -15.04 -1.30 7.00
N LYS A 20 -14.94 -1.76 8.24
CA LYS A 20 -13.76 -2.47 8.71
C LYS A 20 -13.52 -3.76 7.93
N GLU A 21 -14.57 -4.52 7.69
CA GLU A 21 -14.46 -5.74 6.89
C GLU A 21 -14.04 -5.46 5.47
N THR A 22 -14.61 -4.43 4.88
CA THR A 22 -14.24 -4.01 3.53
C THR A 22 -12.78 -3.61 3.48
N LYS A 23 -12.31 -2.84 4.46
CA LYS A 23 -10.90 -2.47 4.54
C LYS A 23 -9.99 -3.67 4.65
N LYS A 24 -10.36 -4.65 5.47
CA LYS A 24 -9.60 -5.89 5.61
C LYS A 24 -9.51 -6.64 4.27
N ASN A 25 -10.60 -6.67 3.53
CA ASN A 25 -10.63 -7.30 2.22
C ASN A 25 -9.74 -6.57 1.22
N ILE A 26 -9.75 -5.25 1.25
CA ILE A 26 -8.86 -4.44 0.41
C ILE A 26 -7.40 -4.68 0.79
N ILE A 27 -7.10 -4.76 2.08
CA ILE A 27 -5.75 -5.04 2.57
C ILE A 27 -5.27 -6.40 2.06
N GLN A 28 -6.12 -7.42 2.12
CA GLN A 28 -5.78 -8.74 1.61
C GLN A 28 -5.50 -8.70 0.10
N ALA A 29 -6.34 -8.01 -0.65
CA ALA A 29 -6.14 -7.84 -2.07
C ALA A 29 -4.83 -7.10 -2.35
N GLY A 30 -4.51 -6.10 -1.53
CA GLY A 30 -3.26 -5.37 -1.64
C GLY A 30 -2.03 -6.24 -1.40
N HIS A 31 -2.07 -7.10 -0.38
CA HIS A 31 -0.99 -8.06 -0.12
C HIS A 31 -0.77 -8.99 -1.33
N LYS A 32 -1.86 -9.43 -1.93
CA LYS A 32 -1.76 -10.29 -3.11
C LYS A 32 -1.15 -9.54 -4.29
N ALA A 33 -1.55 -8.30 -4.48
CA ALA A 33 -0.99 -7.46 -5.52
C ALA A 33 0.52 -7.26 -5.33
N VAL A 34 0.95 -7.04 -4.09
CA VAL A 34 2.38 -6.93 -3.77
C VAL A 34 3.13 -8.22 -4.16
N GLU A 35 2.56 -9.38 -3.83
CA GLU A 35 3.18 -10.65 -4.23
C GLU A 35 3.34 -10.77 -5.73
N GLU A 36 2.34 -10.36 -6.49
CA GLU A 36 2.39 -10.40 -7.95
C GLU A 36 3.41 -9.41 -8.50
N LEU A 37 3.50 -8.23 -7.91
CA LEU A 37 4.51 -7.24 -8.30
C LEU A 37 5.92 -7.74 -8.01
N ILE A 38 6.11 -8.45 -6.90
CA ILE A 38 7.39 -9.08 -6.58
C ILE A 38 7.76 -10.09 -7.67
N LYS A 39 6.81 -10.88 -8.13
CA LYS A 39 7.05 -11.83 -9.21
C LYS A 39 7.52 -11.13 -10.49
N VAL A 40 6.84 -10.04 -10.85
CA VAL A 40 7.24 -9.25 -12.02
C VAL A 40 8.67 -8.71 -11.83
N ALA A 41 8.97 -8.20 -10.65
CA ALA A 41 10.30 -7.66 -10.36
C ALA A 41 11.39 -8.74 -10.43
N LYS A 42 11.07 -9.98 -10.05
CA LYS A 42 12.01 -11.09 -10.07
C LYS A 42 12.14 -11.76 -11.43
N GLU A 43 11.20 -11.52 -12.30
CA GLU A 43 11.17 -12.16 -13.61
C GLU A 43 12.43 -11.81 -14.39
N ALA A 44 13.10 -12.84 -14.89
CA ALA A 44 14.31 -12.63 -15.66
C ALA A 44 13.97 -11.96 -17.00
N ILE A 45 14.83 -11.06 -17.43
CA ILE A 45 14.70 -10.52 -18.77
C ILE A 45 15.29 -11.56 -19.70
N VAL A 46 14.41 -12.49 -20.13
CA VAL A 46 14.84 -13.57 -21.01
C VAL A 46 14.56 -13.18 -22.45
N ASP A 47 15.60 -13.20 -23.25
CA ASP A 47 15.43 -13.13 -24.68
C ASP A 47 16.01 -14.41 -25.27
N SER A 48 15.16 -15.14 -25.97
CA SER A 48 15.59 -16.38 -26.60
C SER A 48 16.51 -16.13 -27.79
N ASP A 49 16.52 -14.92 -28.29
CA ASP A 49 17.42 -14.50 -29.36
C ASP A 49 18.53 -13.62 -28.75
N ASP A 50 19.74 -13.80 -29.24
CA ASP A 50 20.90 -13.10 -28.68
C ASP A 50 20.86 -11.58 -28.89
N ASP A 51 19.87 -11.09 -29.61
CA ASP A 51 19.72 -9.67 -29.90
C ASP A 51 18.53 -9.08 -29.15
N ILE A 52 18.71 -8.78 -27.87
CA ILE A 52 17.76 -7.90 -27.20
C ILE A 52 18.02 -6.49 -27.66
N SER A 53 17.04 -5.86 -28.30
CA SER A 53 17.17 -4.45 -28.61
C SER A 53 17.32 -3.64 -27.33
N ALA A 54 18.10 -2.59 -27.39
CA ALA A 54 18.29 -1.72 -26.22
C ALA A 54 16.96 -1.20 -25.69
N ASP A 55 16.01 -0.94 -26.58
CA ASP A 55 14.68 -0.46 -26.20
C ASP A 55 13.89 -1.49 -25.40
N ARG A 56 13.96 -2.77 -25.79
CA ARG A 56 13.26 -3.83 -25.06
C ARG A 56 13.85 -4.03 -23.67
N LEU A 57 15.17 -4.01 -23.59
CA LEU A 57 15.87 -4.13 -22.31
C LEU A 57 15.50 -2.96 -21.39
N LYS A 58 15.51 -1.76 -21.93
CA LYS A 58 15.16 -0.54 -21.19
C LYS A 58 13.72 -0.59 -20.70
N ASN A 59 12.78 -1.02 -21.55
CA ASN A 59 11.38 -1.14 -21.19
C ASN A 59 11.16 -2.19 -20.11
N ALA A 60 11.85 -3.32 -20.21
CA ALA A 60 11.77 -4.37 -19.21
C ALA A 60 12.31 -3.89 -17.85
N ALA A 61 13.43 -3.17 -17.87
CA ALA A 61 14.00 -2.60 -16.65
C ALA A 61 13.07 -1.55 -16.03
N ALA A 62 12.46 -0.71 -16.84
CA ALA A 62 11.51 0.29 -16.38
C ALA A 62 10.27 -0.37 -15.75
N THR A 63 9.76 -1.43 -16.36
CA THR A 63 8.63 -2.19 -15.84
C THR A 63 8.95 -2.77 -14.47
N LYS A 64 10.14 -3.34 -14.30
CA LYS A 64 10.57 -3.89 -13.02
C LYS A 64 10.70 -2.80 -11.95
N LYS A 65 11.27 -1.67 -12.33
CA LYS A 65 11.40 -0.54 -11.42
C LYS A 65 10.03 -0.07 -10.94
N LEU A 66 9.08 0.06 -11.85
CA LEU A 66 7.71 0.45 -11.50
C LEU A 66 7.07 -0.59 -10.59
N ALA A 67 7.26 -1.87 -10.86
CA ALA A 67 6.71 -2.94 -10.02
C ALA A 67 7.25 -2.84 -8.59
N ILE A 68 8.53 -2.57 -8.42
CA ILE A 68 9.15 -2.42 -7.10
C ILE A 68 8.59 -1.19 -6.38
N PHE A 69 8.51 -0.07 -7.06
CA PHE A 69 7.99 1.17 -6.48
C PHE A 69 6.52 1.03 -6.11
N ASP A 70 5.73 0.42 -6.98
CA ASP A 70 4.32 0.19 -6.71
C ASP A 70 4.13 -0.75 -5.52
N ALA A 71 4.97 -1.79 -5.41
CA ALA A 71 4.92 -2.70 -4.28
C ALA A 71 5.17 -1.96 -2.97
N PHE A 72 6.17 -1.07 -2.92
CA PHE A 72 6.43 -0.25 -1.75
C PHE A 72 5.28 0.69 -1.42
N GLU A 73 4.70 1.34 -2.43
CA GLU A 73 3.56 2.23 -2.23
C GLU A 73 2.38 1.48 -1.62
N ILE A 74 2.04 0.35 -2.20
CA ILE A 74 0.93 -0.47 -1.71
C ILE A 74 1.20 -0.94 -0.29
N LEU A 75 2.40 -1.43 -0.04
CA LEU A 75 2.78 -1.93 1.29
C LEU A 75 2.72 -0.84 2.35
N ASN A 76 3.21 0.35 2.03
CA ASN A 76 3.16 1.49 2.94
C ASN A 76 1.71 1.88 3.25
N ARG A 77 0.86 1.89 2.23
CA ARG A 77 -0.54 2.21 2.42
C ARG A 77 -1.25 1.15 3.26
N ILE A 78 -0.95 -0.12 3.02
CA ILE A 78 -1.48 -1.22 3.83
C ILE A 78 -1.08 -1.04 5.29
N GLN A 79 0.18 -0.72 5.54
CA GLN A 79 0.68 -0.53 6.89
C GLN A 79 -0.03 0.61 7.61
N GLU A 80 -0.26 1.72 6.92
CA GLU A 80 -1.02 2.84 7.45
C GLU A 80 -2.43 2.43 7.83
N GLU A 81 -3.11 1.69 6.94
CA GLU A 81 -4.47 1.25 7.19
C GLU A 81 -4.55 0.23 8.33
N GLU A 82 -3.60 -0.69 8.39
CA GLU A 82 -3.53 -1.65 9.49
C GLU A 82 -3.31 -0.95 10.83
N ASN A 83 -2.44 0.05 10.86
CA ASN A 83 -2.21 0.85 12.05
C ASN A 83 -3.47 1.58 12.49
N LEU A 84 -4.23 2.12 11.56
CA LEU A 84 -5.49 2.78 11.86
C LEU A 84 -6.52 1.81 12.44
N LEU A 85 -6.58 0.59 11.89
CA LEU A 85 -7.48 -0.45 12.41
C LEU A 85 -7.11 -0.87 13.84
N GLU A 86 -5.82 -0.83 14.18
CA GLU A 86 -5.33 -1.14 15.52
C GLU A 86 -5.38 0.06 16.46
N GLY A 87 -5.78 1.23 15.96
CA GLY A 87 -5.85 2.45 16.76
C GLY A 87 -4.54 3.17 16.94
N LYS A 88 -3.53 2.85 16.16
CA LYS A 88 -2.25 3.55 16.19
C LYS A 88 -2.29 4.80 15.31
N GLU A 89 -1.60 5.84 15.75
CA GLU A 89 -1.55 7.09 14.99
C GLU A 89 -0.50 7.00 13.89
N PRO A 90 -0.88 7.26 12.64
CA PRO A 90 0.08 7.19 11.52
C PRO A 90 0.98 8.41 11.42
N GLN A 91 0.69 9.48 12.16
CA GLN A 91 1.38 10.76 12.03
C GLN A 91 2.82 10.75 12.52
N GLU A 92 3.17 9.88 13.44
CA GLU A 92 4.52 9.82 14.00
C GLU A 92 5.59 9.55 12.94
N LYS A 93 5.31 8.68 11.99
CA LYS A 93 6.26 8.37 10.93
C LYS A 93 6.51 9.54 10.01
N LYS A 94 5.47 10.30 9.69
CA LYS A 94 5.59 11.49 8.85
C LYS A 94 6.39 12.58 9.54
N GLU A 95 6.18 12.76 10.85
CA GLU A 95 6.93 13.72 11.62
C GLU A 95 8.40 13.38 11.71
N ARG A 96 8.73 12.10 11.88
CA ARG A 96 10.13 11.65 11.95
C ARG A 96 10.87 11.91 10.64
N VAL A 97 10.24 11.59 9.52
CA VAL A 97 10.85 11.86 8.22
C VAL A 97 11.03 13.35 8.01
N PHE A 98 10.03 14.13 8.41
CA PHE A 98 10.08 15.57 8.26
C PHE A 98 11.15 16.19 9.15
N LYS A 99 11.28 15.75 10.40
CA LYS A 99 12.31 16.24 11.32
C LYS A 99 13.71 15.89 10.83
N GLY A 100 13.90 14.68 10.36
CA GLY A 100 15.19 14.29 9.81
C GLY A 100 15.59 15.12 8.62
N PHE A 101 14.63 15.46 7.77
CA PHE A 101 14.86 16.29 6.61
C PHE A 101 15.19 17.72 7.02
N ALA A 102 14.46 18.26 8.01
CA ALA A 102 14.69 19.62 8.50
C ALA A 102 16.03 19.75 9.22
N GLU A 103 16.42 18.74 10.00
CA GLU A 103 17.71 18.72 10.68
C GLU A 103 18.87 18.67 9.70
N GLY A 104 18.69 17.95 8.59
CA GLY A 104 19.69 17.89 7.55
C GLY A 104 19.93 19.25 6.88
N ARG A 105 18.92 20.10 6.86
CA ARG A 105 19.02 21.43 6.27
C ARG A 105 19.59 22.50 7.20
N SER A 106 19.44 22.31 8.49
CA SER A 106 19.86 23.32 9.46
C SER A 106 21.36 23.35 9.72
N LYS A 107 22.07 22.47 9.05
CA LYS A 107 23.53 22.51 9.03
C LYS A 107 24.01 23.28 7.81
#